data_18eb6e3b944535390bde64f13c58d2dc
#
_entry.id   18eb6e3b944535390bde64f13c58d2dc
#
_cell.length_a   1.000
_cell.length_b   1.000
_cell.length_c   1.000
_cell.angle_alpha   90.00
_cell.angle_beta   90.00
_cell.angle_gamma   90.00
#
_symmetry.space_group_name_H-M   'P 1'
#
loop_
_entity.id
_entity.type
_entity.pdbx_description
1 polymer ?
#
loop_
_entity_poly.entity_id
_entity_poly.type
_entity_poly.pdbx_seq_one_letter_code
_entity_poly.pdbx_strand_id
1 'polypeptide(L)'
;ITDDREIFEMICMEYGVKREAFMTGGSVSVPVDQFRIPLQAGNDTIPFLTITYYHDTMLSLASLYSVPSFLEKALREQIWLKSGASIVIQHTEALTVIDVNSGKNIIRKDMRENLLRINIEAAKEIAYQLRLRNISGIIVIDFINLPVKEDEAVLLRELRACLKEDPVKADVIDITKLGLVEVTRKK
;
A
#
# COMPACT_ATOMS: atom_id res chain seq x y z
N ILE A 1 12.96 -1.54 -12.17
CA ILE A 1 13.00 -1.17 -13.59
C ILE A 1 13.06 0.34 -13.65
N THR A 2 13.88 0.90 -14.53
CA THR A 2 13.99 2.34 -14.77
C THR A 2 14.09 2.59 -16.27
N ASP A 3 13.52 3.71 -16.71
CA ASP A 3 13.66 4.26 -18.05
C ASP A 3 14.65 5.46 -18.08
N ASP A 4 15.22 5.80 -16.93
CA ASP A 4 16.27 6.79 -16.79
C ASP A 4 17.65 6.11 -16.85
N ARG A 5 18.43 6.43 -17.90
CA ARG A 5 19.73 5.82 -18.11
C ARG A 5 20.78 6.27 -17.11
N GLU A 6 20.72 7.52 -16.66
CA GLU A 6 21.67 8.06 -15.68
C GLU A 6 21.48 7.37 -14.33
N ILE A 7 20.21 7.22 -13.89
CA ILE A 7 19.88 6.48 -12.67
C ILE A 7 20.31 5.03 -12.78
N PHE A 8 20.06 4.38 -13.93
CA PHE A 8 20.49 3.00 -14.14
C PHE A 8 22.00 2.83 -14.04
N GLU A 9 22.76 3.69 -14.72
CA GLU A 9 24.23 3.67 -14.69
C GLU A 9 24.78 4.00 -13.30
N MET A 10 24.17 4.95 -12.58
CA MET A 10 24.56 5.31 -11.21
C MET A 10 24.40 4.12 -10.26
N ILE A 11 23.26 3.43 -10.31
CA ILE A 11 23.01 2.23 -9.49
C ILE A 11 24.02 1.14 -9.85
N CYS A 12 24.28 0.91 -11.13
CA CYS A 12 25.25 -0.06 -11.58
C CYS A 12 26.67 0.23 -11.06
N MET A 13 27.09 1.51 -11.04
CA MET A 13 28.39 1.92 -10.50
C MET A 13 28.48 1.69 -9.01
N GLU A 14 27.45 2.05 -8.24
CA GLU A 14 27.43 1.89 -6.79
C GLU A 14 27.59 0.42 -6.35
N TYR A 15 27.00 -0.49 -7.12
CA TYR A 15 27.10 -1.94 -6.85
C TYR A 15 28.25 -2.63 -7.60
N GLY A 16 29.21 -1.87 -8.15
CA GLY A 16 30.48 -2.38 -8.71
C GLY A 16 30.34 -3.15 -10.02
N VAL A 17 29.32 -2.85 -10.82
CA VAL A 17 29.08 -3.49 -12.12
C VAL A 17 30.01 -2.96 -13.19
N LYS A 18 30.78 -3.82 -13.80
CA LYS A 18 31.63 -3.43 -14.94
C LYS A 18 30.78 -3.28 -16.21
N ARG A 19 31.03 -2.21 -16.97
CA ARG A 19 30.33 -1.90 -18.26
C ARG A 19 30.34 -3.04 -19.28
N GLU A 20 31.29 -3.96 -19.16
CA GLU A 20 31.48 -5.11 -20.09
C GLU A 20 30.39 -6.19 -19.95
N ALA A 21 29.60 -6.18 -18.88
CA ALA A 21 28.49 -7.12 -18.65
C ALA A 21 27.25 -6.83 -19.52
N PHE A 22 27.24 -5.73 -20.28
CA PHE A 22 26.08 -5.26 -21.05
C PHE A 22 25.97 -5.79 -22.48
N MET A 23 26.90 -6.65 -22.94
CA MET A 23 27.07 -6.94 -24.37
C MET A 23 26.82 -8.37 -24.81
N THR A 24 25.99 -9.14 -24.13
CA THR A 24 25.65 -10.48 -24.65
C THR A 24 24.16 -10.78 -24.53
N GLY A 25 23.42 -10.36 -25.55
CA GLY A 25 22.04 -10.79 -25.77
C GLY A 25 21.87 -11.28 -27.19
N GLY A 26 21.87 -12.60 -27.38
CA GLY A 26 21.43 -13.20 -28.62
C GLY A 26 19.94 -12.97 -28.87
N SER A 27 19.64 -12.64 -30.11
CA SER A 27 18.35 -12.63 -30.81
C SER A 27 17.09 -13.04 -30.06
N VAL A 28 16.33 -12.07 -29.60
CA VAL A 28 14.91 -11.75 -29.80
C VAL A 28 14.72 -10.38 -29.15
N SER A 29 14.24 -9.42 -29.92
CA SER A 29 14.19 -8.01 -29.63
C SER A 29 13.20 -7.65 -28.53
N VAL A 30 13.67 -7.61 -27.30
CA VAL A 30 13.19 -6.66 -26.31
C VAL A 30 14.40 -5.89 -25.84
N PRO A 31 14.43 -4.55 -26.01
CA PRO A 31 15.57 -3.74 -25.62
C PRO A 31 15.60 -3.59 -24.09
N VAL A 32 16.12 -4.57 -23.40
CA VAL A 32 16.17 -4.58 -21.93
C VAL A 32 17.55 -5.01 -21.48
N ASP A 33 18.32 -4.06 -20.97
CA ASP A 33 19.55 -4.36 -20.26
C ASP A 33 19.17 -4.80 -18.84
N GLN A 34 19.45 -6.05 -18.48
CA GLN A 34 19.16 -6.62 -17.16
C GLN A 34 20.45 -6.85 -16.38
N PHE A 35 20.38 -6.48 -15.11
CA PHE A 35 21.47 -6.69 -14.19
C PHE A 35 20.98 -7.31 -12.89
N ARG A 36 21.71 -8.33 -12.37
CA ARG A 36 21.40 -9.02 -11.11
C ARG A 36 22.43 -8.67 -10.05
N ILE A 37 21.98 -8.07 -8.96
CA ILE A 37 22.80 -7.76 -7.80
C ILE A 37 22.56 -8.83 -6.72
N PRO A 38 23.61 -9.54 -6.25
CA PRO A 38 23.46 -10.40 -5.08
C PRO A 38 23.25 -9.52 -3.84
N LEU A 39 22.14 -9.69 -3.15
CA LEU A 39 21.90 -9.02 -1.89
C LEU A 39 22.51 -9.87 -0.77
N GLN A 40 23.52 -9.33 -0.08
CA GLN A 40 24.01 -9.92 1.15
C GLN A 40 23.25 -9.31 2.33
N ALA A 41 22.44 -10.10 3.01
CA ALA A 41 21.83 -9.74 4.28
C ALA A 41 22.11 -10.85 5.30
N GLY A 42 23.18 -10.69 6.06
CA GLY A 42 23.56 -11.63 7.11
C GLY A 42 23.85 -13.04 6.58
N ASN A 43 23.39 -14.07 7.28
CA ASN A 43 23.56 -15.49 6.90
C ASN A 43 22.45 -16.03 5.97
N ASP A 44 21.45 -15.22 5.64
CA ASP A 44 20.34 -15.64 4.77
C ASP A 44 20.62 -15.25 3.32
N THR A 45 20.54 -16.23 2.43
CA THR A 45 20.69 -16.03 0.98
C THR A 45 19.42 -15.37 0.46
N ILE A 46 19.41 -14.04 0.36
CA ILE A 46 18.30 -13.32 -0.28
C ILE A 46 18.46 -13.46 -1.80
N PRO A 47 17.35 -13.71 -2.54
CA PRO A 47 17.39 -13.79 -3.98
C PRO A 47 17.87 -12.47 -4.60
N PHE A 48 18.51 -12.55 -5.75
CA PHE A 48 19.09 -11.43 -6.48
C PHE A 48 18.08 -10.31 -6.75
N LEU A 49 18.47 -9.06 -6.50
CA LEU A 49 17.75 -7.90 -7.03
C LEU A 49 18.06 -7.79 -8.53
N THR A 50 17.06 -7.81 -9.38
CA THR A 50 17.22 -7.58 -10.82
C THR A 50 16.90 -6.14 -11.14
N ILE A 51 17.87 -5.38 -11.65
CA ILE A 51 17.69 -4.06 -12.20
C ILE A 51 17.56 -4.19 -13.70
N THR A 52 16.54 -3.58 -14.28
CA THR A 52 16.25 -3.62 -15.70
C THR A 52 16.17 -2.19 -16.23
N TYR A 53 16.99 -1.88 -17.23
CA TYR A 53 16.84 -0.65 -18.01
C TYR A 53 15.83 -0.89 -19.13
N TYR A 54 14.84 -0.01 -19.21
CA TYR A 54 13.80 -0.06 -20.22
C TYR A 54 13.96 1.11 -21.19
N HIS A 55 14.08 0.84 -22.50
CA HIS A 55 14.36 1.85 -23.52
C HIS A 55 13.47 1.74 -24.77
N ASP A 56 12.26 1.24 -24.63
CA ASP A 56 11.30 1.24 -25.72
C ASP A 56 10.85 2.68 -26.03
N THR A 57 10.98 3.09 -27.29
CA THR A 57 10.60 4.44 -27.75
C THR A 57 9.11 4.57 -28.08
N MET A 58 8.42 3.45 -28.26
CA MET A 58 7.00 3.42 -28.64
C MET A 58 6.07 3.32 -27.43
N LEU A 59 6.52 2.66 -26.37
CA LEU A 59 5.73 2.44 -25.16
C LEU A 59 6.51 2.93 -23.94
N SER A 60 6.00 3.92 -23.21
CA SER A 60 6.64 4.38 -21.98
C SER A 60 6.54 3.33 -20.87
N LEU A 61 7.52 3.32 -19.95
CA LEU A 61 7.51 2.43 -18.78
C LEU A 61 6.23 2.62 -17.95
N ALA A 62 5.80 3.87 -17.78
CA ALA A 62 4.57 4.20 -17.08
C ALA A 62 3.32 3.59 -17.75
N SER A 63 3.28 3.58 -19.07
CA SER A 63 2.19 2.97 -19.84
C SER A 63 2.23 1.44 -19.77
N LEU A 64 3.42 0.85 -19.87
CA LEU A 64 3.63 -0.59 -19.76
C LEU A 64 3.07 -1.15 -18.45
N TYR A 65 3.31 -0.45 -17.34
CA TYR A 65 2.82 -0.83 -16.02
C TYR A 65 1.48 -0.19 -15.65
N SER A 66 0.81 0.47 -16.60
CA SER A 66 -0.48 1.13 -16.38
C SER A 66 -0.49 2.09 -15.18
N VAL A 67 0.65 2.75 -14.91
CA VAL A 67 0.83 3.65 -13.76
C VAL A 67 -0.23 4.75 -13.70
N PRO A 68 -0.60 5.45 -14.80
CA PRO A 68 -1.64 6.48 -14.77
C PRO A 68 -2.99 5.93 -14.32
N SER A 69 -3.40 4.76 -14.81
CA SER A 69 -4.65 4.10 -14.43
C SER A 69 -4.62 3.63 -12.97
N PHE A 70 -3.46 3.17 -12.49
CA PHE A 70 -3.29 2.80 -11.09
C PHE A 70 -3.41 4.03 -10.18
N LEU A 71 -2.76 5.15 -10.53
CA LEU A 71 -2.85 6.40 -9.76
C LEU A 71 -4.27 6.95 -9.73
N GLU A 72 -4.98 6.94 -10.86
CA GLU A 72 -6.38 7.35 -10.89
C GLU A 72 -7.25 6.53 -9.93
N LYS A 73 -7.07 5.21 -9.91
CA LYS A 73 -7.78 4.31 -8.97
C LYS A 73 -7.36 4.57 -7.53
N ALA A 74 -6.06 4.76 -7.29
CA ALA A 74 -5.51 5.01 -5.96
C ALA A 74 -5.99 6.33 -5.35
N LEU A 75 -6.36 7.32 -6.16
CA LEU A 75 -6.81 8.65 -5.72
C LEU A 75 -8.34 8.76 -5.57
N ARG A 76 -9.09 7.70 -5.86
CA ARG A 76 -10.56 7.72 -5.67
C ARG A 76 -10.91 7.86 -4.19
N GLU A 77 -11.91 8.66 -3.88
CA GLU A 77 -12.41 8.79 -2.51
C GLU A 77 -12.98 7.47 -1.99
N GLN A 78 -13.73 6.74 -2.83
CA GLN A 78 -14.33 5.46 -2.48
C GLN A 78 -13.50 4.29 -2.97
N ILE A 79 -13.18 3.37 -2.07
CA ILE A 79 -12.46 2.13 -2.32
C ILE A 79 -13.34 0.94 -1.94
N TRP A 80 -13.52 0.01 -2.87
CA TRP A 80 -14.28 -1.21 -2.64
C TRP A 80 -13.40 -2.30 -2.02
N LEU A 81 -13.91 -2.96 -1.00
CA LEU A 81 -13.29 -4.09 -0.34
C LEU A 81 -13.71 -5.42 -0.99
N LYS A 82 -12.95 -6.49 -0.77
CA LYS A 82 -13.27 -7.82 -1.31
C LYS A 82 -14.57 -8.38 -0.76
N SER A 83 -14.94 -8.00 0.46
CA SER A 83 -16.22 -8.35 1.10
C SER A 83 -17.44 -7.71 0.42
N GLY A 84 -17.25 -6.73 -0.48
CA GLY A 84 -18.32 -5.90 -1.05
C GLY A 84 -18.68 -4.71 -0.17
N ALA A 85 -17.98 -4.50 0.94
CA ALA A 85 -18.01 -3.26 1.71
C ALA A 85 -17.18 -2.17 1.00
N SER A 86 -17.21 -0.94 1.49
CA SER A 86 -16.38 0.14 0.95
C SER A 86 -15.87 1.04 2.06
N ILE A 87 -14.75 1.70 1.81
CA ILE A 87 -14.25 2.81 2.60
C ILE A 87 -14.31 4.09 1.78
N VAL A 88 -14.61 5.20 2.44
CA VAL A 88 -14.61 6.54 1.84
C VAL A 88 -13.60 7.39 2.58
N ILE A 89 -12.64 7.96 1.87
CA ILE A 89 -11.56 8.78 2.44
C ILE A 89 -11.74 10.21 1.97
N GLN A 90 -11.94 11.12 2.91
CA GLN A 90 -12.13 12.54 2.63
C GLN A 90 -11.14 13.40 3.41
N HIS A 91 -10.51 14.33 2.72
CA HIS A 91 -9.60 15.29 3.32
C HIS A 91 -10.34 16.60 3.60
N THR A 92 -10.11 17.13 4.80
CA THR A 92 -10.50 18.49 5.17
C THR A 92 -9.24 19.32 5.43
N GLU A 93 -9.38 20.60 5.70
CA GLU A 93 -8.23 21.46 6.06
C GLU A 93 -7.53 21.01 7.36
N ALA A 94 -8.25 20.42 8.30
CA ALA A 94 -7.75 20.08 9.63
C ALA A 94 -7.41 18.62 9.82
N LEU A 95 -8.14 17.70 9.17
CA LEU A 95 -8.05 16.26 9.41
C LEU A 95 -8.54 15.46 8.21
N THR A 96 -8.23 14.17 8.21
CA THR A 96 -8.79 13.20 7.27
C THR A 96 -9.89 12.41 7.96
N VAL A 97 -11.04 12.27 7.32
CA VAL A 97 -12.14 11.43 7.76
C VAL A 97 -12.22 10.19 6.89
N ILE A 98 -12.43 9.05 7.52
CA ILE A 98 -12.60 7.76 6.84
C ILE A 98 -13.86 7.10 7.36
N ASP A 99 -14.79 6.78 6.45
CA ASP A 99 -16.05 6.11 6.73
C ASP A 99 -16.04 4.69 6.16
N VAL A 100 -16.53 3.71 6.94
CA VAL A 100 -16.61 2.30 6.55
C VAL A 100 -18.05 1.88 6.35
N ASN A 101 -18.40 1.56 5.11
CA ASN A 101 -19.73 1.15 4.71
C ASN A 101 -19.80 -0.37 4.44
N SER A 102 -20.71 -1.07 5.11
CA SER A 102 -20.85 -2.53 5.03
C SER A 102 -21.36 -3.08 3.69
N GLY A 103 -21.96 -2.21 2.85
CA GLY A 103 -22.65 -2.66 1.65
C GLY A 103 -23.97 -3.41 1.94
N LYS A 104 -24.54 -4.01 0.89
CA LYS A 104 -25.86 -4.65 0.96
C LYS A 104 -25.86 -6.14 1.37
N ASN A 105 -24.69 -6.77 1.48
CA ASN A 105 -24.52 -8.22 1.59
C ASN A 105 -24.26 -8.74 3.01
N ILE A 106 -24.88 -8.14 4.04
CA ILE A 106 -24.77 -8.68 5.39
C ILE A 106 -25.72 -9.88 5.53
N ILE A 107 -25.17 -11.09 5.53
CA ILE A 107 -25.92 -12.32 5.80
C ILE A 107 -26.30 -12.32 7.28
N ARG A 108 -27.62 -12.33 7.57
CA ARG A 108 -28.16 -12.21 8.94
C ARG A 108 -27.71 -13.33 9.92
N LYS A 109 -27.33 -14.51 9.40
CA LYS A 109 -27.06 -15.69 10.22
C LYS A 109 -25.80 -15.58 11.08
N ASP A 110 -24.79 -14.79 10.60
CA ASP A 110 -23.51 -14.60 11.32
C ASP A 110 -23.13 -13.11 11.34
N MET A 111 -24.11 -12.24 11.66
CA MET A 111 -23.98 -10.79 11.52
C MET A 111 -22.79 -10.22 12.32
N ARG A 112 -22.60 -10.67 13.60
CA ARG A 112 -21.50 -10.22 14.46
C ARG A 112 -20.14 -10.51 13.84
N GLU A 113 -19.90 -11.76 13.46
CA GLU A 113 -18.63 -12.20 12.89
C GLU A 113 -18.33 -11.52 11.55
N ASN A 114 -19.37 -11.33 10.74
CA ASN A 114 -19.25 -10.61 9.46
C ASN A 114 -18.89 -9.14 9.66
N LEU A 115 -19.49 -8.44 10.62
CA LEU A 115 -19.18 -7.04 10.91
C LEU A 115 -17.73 -6.89 11.37
N LEU A 116 -17.27 -7.75 12.29
CA LEU A 116 -15.88 -7.75 12.73
C LEU A 116 -14.91 -8.02 11.57
N ARG A 117 -15.22 -9.01 10.74
CA ARG A 117 -14.39 -9.34 9.55
C ARG A 117 -14.29 -8.18 8.57
N ILE A 118 -15.41 -7.49 8.29
CA ILE A 118 -15.43 -6.32 7.41
C ILE A 118 -14.58 -5.19 8.00
N ASN A 119 -14.73 -4.91 9.29
CA ASN A 119 -13.94 -3.87 9.96
C ASN A 119 -12.44 -4.19 9.98
N ILE A 120 -12.05 -5.46 10.17
CA ILE A 120 -10.64 -5.88 10.09
C ILE A 120 -10.11 -5.74 8.65
N GLU A 121 -10.91 -6.10 7.65
CA GLU A 121 -10.54 -5.89 6.25
C GLU A 121 -10.37 -4.40 5.94
N ALA A 122 -11.30 -3.57 6.42
CA ALA A 122 -11.22 -2.11 6.30
C ALA A 122 -9.98 -1.55 7.00
N ALA A 123 -9.64 -2.01 8.21
CA ALA A 123 -8.46 -1.56 8.94
C ALA A 123 -7.15 -1.83 8.18
N LYS A 124 -7.04 -2.99 7.52
CA LYS A 124 -5.89 -3.34 6.67
C LYS A 124 -5.80 -2.43 5.45
N GLU A 125 -6.93 -2.22 4.78
CA GLU A 125 -6.99 -1.34 3.60
C GLU A 125 -6.71 0.11 4.00
N ILE A 126 -7.26 0.61 5.11
CA ILE A 126 -7.00 1.95 5.62
C ILE A 126 -5.49 2.14 5.86
N ALA A 127 -4.84 1.24 6.59
CA ALA A 127 -3.40 1.31 6.83
C ALA A 127 -2.60 1.33 5.52
N TYR A 128 -2.99 0.55 4.52
CA TYR A 128 -2.40 0.57 3.18
C TYR A 128 -2.61 1.92 2.48
N GLN A 129 -3.83 2.47 2.52
CA GLN A 129 -4.17 3.74 1.88
C GLN A 129 -3.47 4.93 2.53
N LEU A 130 -3.27 4.92 3.86
CA LEU A 130 -2.50 5.94 4.56
C LEU A 130 -1.06 6.02 4.03
N ARG A 131 -0.43 4.86 3.79
CA ARG A 131 0.91 4.78 3.19
C ARG A 131 0.91 5.19 1.72
N LEU A 132 0.01 4.61 0.93
CA LEU A 132 -0.06 4.82 -0.53
C LEU A 132 -0.27 6.29 -0.89
N ARG A 133 -1.16 6.97 -0.16
CA ARG A 133 -1.50 8.39 -0.39
C ARG A 133 -0.66 9.35 0.44
N ASN A 134 0.25 8.83 1.27
CA ASN A 134 1.01 9.60 2.23
C ASN A 134 0.15 10.52 3.11
N ILE A 135 -1.01 10.03 3.56
CA ILE A 135 -1.93 10.76 4.44
C ILE A 135 -1.26 10.93 5.80
N SER A 136 -1.23 12.15 6.31
CA SER A 136 -0.57 12.49 7.58
C SER A 136 -1.43 13.46 8.40
N GLY A 137 -1.09 13.63 9.68
CA GLY A 137 -1.83 14.47 10.62
C GLY A 137 -2.87 13.68 11.40
N ILE A 138 -4.00 14.33 11.67
CA ILE A 138 -5.13 13.74 12.41
C ILE A 138 -6.02 12.97 11.44
N ILE A 139 -6.37 11.76 11.81
CA ILE A 139 -7.22 10.86 11.02
C ILE A 139 -8.31 10.33 11.95
N VAL A 140 -9.56 10.47 11.54
CA VAL A 140 -10.72 9.96 12.27
C VAL A 140 -11.39 8.88 11.43
N ILE A 141 -11.59 7.71 12.01
CA ILE A 141 -12.15 6.55 11.32
C ILE A 141 -13.48 6.18 11.96
N ASP A 142 -14.55 6.16 11.16
CA ASP A 142 -15.85 5.65 11.52
C ASP A 142 -15.98 4.20 11.03
N PHE A 143 -15.74 3.26 11.94
CA PHE A 143 -15.93 1.84 11.68
C PHE A 143 -17.39 1.44 11.84
N ILE A 144 -17.80 0.35 11.21
CA ILE A 144 -19.13 -0.21 11.42
C ILE A 144 -19.26 -0.60 12.89
N ASN A 145 -20.36 -0.14 13.54
CA ASN A 145 -20.63 -0.39 14.94
C ASN A 145 -20.60 -1.90 15.27
N LEU A 146 -19.80 -2.26 16.26
CA LEU A 146 -19.71 -3.62 16.77
C LEU A 146 -20.57 -3.76 18.03
N PRO A 147 -21.44 -4.80 18.12
CA PRO A 147 -22.34 -4.94 19.25
C PRO A 147 -21.64 -5.39 20.55
N VAL A 148 -20.36 -5.76 20.46
CA VAL A 148 -19.60 -6.37 21.57
C VAL A 148 -18.25 -5.67 21.71
N LYS A 149 -17.94 -5.20 22.92
CA LYS A 149 -16.69 -4.46 23.22
C LYS A 149 -15.42 -5.28 23.01
N GLU A 150 -15.49 -6.59 23.20
CA GLU A 150 -14.38 -7.49 22.95
C GLU A 150 -13.97 -7.47 21.48
N ASP A 151 -14.94 -7.32 20.56
CA ASP A 151 -14.70 -7.23 19.13
C ASP A 151 -14.05 -5.88 18.75
N GLU A 152 -14.40 -4.79 19.45
CA GLU A 152 -13.71 -3.49 19.29
C GLU A 152 -12.23 -3.61 19.71
N ALA A 153 -11.95 -4.29 20.81
CA ALA A 153 -10.57 -4.52 21.25
C ALA A 153 -9.76 -5.34 20.24
N VAL A 154 -10.39 -6.33 19.60
CA VAL A 154 -9.79 -7.11 18.52
C VAL A 154 -9.49 -6.20 17.32
N LEU A 155 -10.47 -5.40 16.87
CA LEU A 155 -10.33 -4.47 15.77
C LEU A 155 -9.16 -3.50 15.98
N LEU A 156 -9.09 -2.87 17.17
CA LEU A 156 -8.02 -1.92 17.47
C LEU A 156 -6.65 -2.57 17.53
N ARG A 157 -6.55 -3.80 18.03
CA ARG A 157 -5.31 -4.55 18.01
C ARG A 157 -4.83 -4.80 16.58
N GLU A 158 -5.73 -5.21 15.68
CA GLU A 158 -5.42 -5.44 14.28
C GLU A 158 -5.00 -4.13 13.57
N LEU A 159 -5.73 -3.03 13.81
CA LEU A 159 -5.38 -1.73 13.25
C LEU A 159 -3.98 -1.29 13.72
N ARG A 160 -3.68 -1.40 15.03
CA ARG A 160 -2.35 -1.10 15.57
C ARG A 160 -1.25 -1.96 14.95
N ALA A 161 -1.54 -3.24 14.71
CA ALA A 161 -0.58 -4.14 14.05
C ALA A 161 -0.29 -3.70 12.61
N CYS A 162 -1.32 -3.35 11.84
CA CYS A 162 -1.17 -2.86 10.46
C CYS A 162 -0.41 -1.52 10.39
N LEU A 163 -0.65 -0.61 11.34
CA LEU A 163 0.04 0.68 11.40
C LEU A 163 1.52 0.56 11.79
N LYS A 164 1.89 -0.48 12.55
CA LYS A 164 3.32 -0.74 12.88
C LYS A 164 4.18 -1.10 11.68
N GLU A 165 3.58 -1.59 10.59
CA GLU A 165 4.28 -1.89 9.34
C GLU A 165 4.63 -0.61 8.55
N ASP A 166 4.08 0.54 8.93
CA ASP A 166 4.35 1.81 8.29
C ASP A 166 5.75 2.32 8.69
N PRO A 167 6.62 2.66 7.71
CA PRO A 167 7.92 3.29 8.02
C PRO A 167 7.76 4.67 8.68
N VAL A 168 6.62 5.33 8.50
CA VAL A 168 6.27 6.58 9.17
C VAL A 168 5.45 6.27 10.42
N LYS A 169 5.88 6.82 11.55
CA LYS A 169 5.20 6.57 12.83
C LYS A 169 3.72 6.94 12.76
N ALA A 170 2.86 5.95 13.00
CA ALA A 170 1.40 6.09 13.09
C ALA A 170 0.90 5.38 14.36
N ASP A 171 0.04 6.05 15.11
CA ASP A 171 -0.47 5.57 16.39
C ASP A 171 -1.99 5.70 16.45
N VAL A 172 -2.66 4.66 16.97
CA VAL A 172 -4.06 4.75 17.41
C VAL A 172 -4.08 5.41 18.78
N ILE A 173 -4.70 6.57 18.87
CA ILE A 173 -4.74 7.39 20.10
C ILE A 173 -5.83 6.86 21.03
N ASP A 174 -7.10 6.94 20.61
CA ASP A 174 -8.24 6.55 21.44
C ASP A 174 -9.47 6.20 20.57
N ILE A 175 -10.54 5.77 21.22
CA ILE A 175 -11.90 5.73 20.68
C ILE A 175 -12.73 6.78 21.40
N THR A 176 -13.38 7.64 20.65
CA THR A 176 -14.29 8.65 21.19
C THR A 176 -15.55 8.00 21.79
N LYS A 177 -16.28 8.77 22.60
CA LYS A 177 -17.60 8.34 23.11
C LYS A 177 -18.62 8.05 22.01
N LEU A 178 -18.39 8.54 20.80
CA LEU A 178 -19.23 8.31 19.62
C LEU A 178 -18.82 7.06 18.84
N GLY A 179 -17.77 6.35 19.27
CA GLY A 179 -17.25 5.16 18.59
C GLY A 179 -16.25 5.45 17.48
N LEU A 180 -15.85 6.71 17.28
CA LEU A 180 -14.87 7.08 16.27
C LEU A 180 -13.44 6.74 16.73
N VAL A 181 -12.65 6.12 15.88
CA VAL A 181 -11.26 5.80 16.16
C VAL A 181 -10.34 6.93 15.74
N GLU A 182 -9.57 7.43 16.68
CA GLU A 182 -8.61 8.50 16.45
C GLU A 182 -7.22 7.94 16.17
N VAL A 183 -6.65 8.35 15.05
CA VAL A 183 -5.32 7.95 14.60
C VAL A 183 -4.50 9.19 14.29
N THR A 184 -3.21 9.14 14.60
CA THR A 184 -2.25 10.14 14.15
C THR A 184 -1.15 9.49 13.32
N ARG A 185 -0.70 10.17 12.27
CA ARG A 185 0.46 9.77 11.48
C ARG A 185 1.37 10.99 11.28
N LYS A 186 2.66 10.83 11.55
CA LYS A 186 3.63 11.92 11.38
C LYS A 186 3.63 12.47 9.94
N LYS A 187 3.90 13.76 9.83
CA LYS A 187 4.21 14.41 8.55
C LYS A 187 5.65 14.14 8.15
#